data_6230642013286371c7f100dd108eaae1
#
_entry.id   6230642013286371c7f100dd108eaae1
#
_cell.length_a   1.000
_cell.length_b   1.000
_cell.length_c   1.000
_cell.angle_alpha   90.00
_cell.angle_beta   90.00
_cell.angle_gamma   90.00
#
_symmetry.space_group_name_H-M   'P 1'
#
loop_
_entity.id
_entity.type
_entity.pdbx_description
1 polymer ?
#
loop_
_entity_poly.entity_id
_entity_poly.type
_entity_poly.pdbx_seq_one_letter_code
_entity_poly.pdbx_strand_id
1 'polypeptide(L)'
;MNDVKKKGLGRGLSSLFGDQDENKEESKEINVQKIALIGDLNRNRFQPRNVFDREKLLELSESIKKNGVIQPIAVREDRAEKGKYEIVAGERRWMAAQEAGLHEVPIVVLKLNDNEALEVAIVENIQREDLNVVEEAKGFKRLSEDFGYDQEKIAKFMSK
;
A
#
# COMPACT_ATOMS: atom_id res chain seq x y z
N MET A 1 12.07 19.75 -18.44
CA MET A 1 12.54 19.28 -17.15
C MET A 1 11.42 19.24 -16.16
N ASN A 2 10.61 18.31 -16.31
CA ASN A 2 9.50 18.18 -15.40
C ASN A 2 9.84 17.10 -14.41
N ASP A 3 10.43 17.51 -13.32
CA ASP A 3 10.35 16.74 -12.13
C ASP A 3 8.88 16.61 -11.76
N VAL A 4 8.21 15.75 -12.48
CA VAL A 4 6.98 15.22 -11.97
C VAL A 4 7.38 14.45 -10.73
N LYS A 5 7.39 15.14 -9.62
CA LYS A 5 7.43 14.50 -8.34
C LYS A 5 6.28 13.52 -8.34
N LYS A 6 6.60 12.30 -8.59
CA LYS A 6 5.64 11.22 -8.41
C LYS A 6 5.29 11.16 -6.94
N LYS A 7 4.44 12.04 -6.52
CA LYS A 7 3.80 11.98 -5.21
C LYS A 7 2.76 10.86 -5.25
N GLY A 8 3.22 9.67 -5.57
CA GLY A 8 2.35 8.51 -5.58
C GLY A 8 2.90 7.46 -4.64
N LEU A 9 2.05 6.67 -4.06
CA LEU A 9 2.38 5.44 -3.37
C LEU A 9 3.25 5.57 -2.11
N GLY A 10 3.14 6.63 -1.38
CA GLY A 10 3.82 6.74 -0.11
C GLY A 10 5.34 6.58 -0.19
N ARG A 11 6.05 7.33 0.61
CA ARG A 11 7.51 7.27 0.69
C ARG A 11 8.05 5.89 1.08
N GLY A 12 7.21 5.05 1.72
CA GLY A 12 7.60 3.70 2.09
C GLY A 12 7.89 2.80 0.92
N LEU A 13 7.05 2.82 -0.11
CA LEU A 13 7.28 2.03 -1.31
C LEU A 13 8.50 2.53 -2.09
N SER A 14 8.68 3.84 -2.17
CA SER A 14 9.87 4.41 -2.79
C SER A 14 11.16 4.01 -2.07
N SER A 15 11.11 3.92 -0.74
CA SER A 15 12.24 3.49 0.06
C SER A 15 12.57 2.02 -0.12
N LEU A 16 11.58 1.17 -0.38
CA LEU A 16 11.80 -0.24 -0.66
C LEU A 16 12.45 -0.48 -2.03
N PHE A 17 12.12 0.34 -3.00
CA PHE A 17 12.57 0.15 -4.38
C PHE A 17 13.65 1.15 -4.82
N GLY A 18 13.84 2.25 -4.09
CA GLY A 18 14.72 3.34 -4.49
C GLY A 18 16.21 3.10 -4.32
N ASP A 19 16.59 2.23 -3.41
CA ASP A 19 17.98 1.96 -3.10
C ASP A 19 18.55 0.71 -3.80
N GLN A 20 17.75 0.06 -4.61
CA GLN A 20 18.20 -1.13 -5.32
C GLN A 20 18.65 -0.77 -6.73
N ASP A 21 19.93 -0.59 -6.82
CA ASP A 21 20.72 -0.62 -8.03
C ASP A 21 20.36 0.35 -9.16
N GLU A 22 21.16 1.37 -9.23
CA GLU A 22 21.29 2.22 -10.42
C GLU A 22 21.64 1.44 -11.71
N ASN A 23 21.89 0.14 -11.59
CA ASN A 23 22.38 -0.70 -12.67
C ASN A 23 21.39 -1.71 -13.25
N LYS A 24 20.16 -1.74 -12.75
CA LYS A 24 19.13 -2.58 -13.37
C LYS A 24 18.08 -1.72 -14.07
N GLU A 25 18.43 -1.22 -15.21
CA GLU A 25 17.49 -0.60 -16.14
C GLU A 25 16.41 -1.58 -16.63
N GLU A 26 16.53 -2.86 -16.31
CA GLU A 26 15.68 -3.91 -16.88
C GLU A 26 14.42 -4.24 -16.10
N SER A 27 14.20 -3.64 -14.94
CA SER A 27 13.01 -3.95 -14.17
C SER A 27 12.32 -2.75 -13.55
N LYS A 28 12.33 -1.62 -14.23
CA LYS A 28 11.24 -0.69 -14.02
C LYS A 28 10.00 -1.31 -14.65
N GLU A 29 9.52 -2.36 -14.00
CA GLU A 29 8.20 -2.86 -14.30
C GLU A 29 7.26 -1.68 -14.12
N ILE A 30 6.75 -1.25 -15.24
CA ILE A 30 5.85 -0.13 -15.34
C ILE A 30 4.66 -0.45 -14.43
N ASN A 31 4.59 0.18 -13.30
CA ASN A 31 3.41 0.14 -12.47
C ASN A 31 2.28 0.77 -13.28
N VAL A 32 1.50 -0.07 -13.92
CA VAL A 32 0.43 0.40 -14.79
C VAL A 32 -0.73 0.84 -13.93
N GLN A 33 -0.97 2.14 -13.96
CA GLN A 33 -2.19 2.68 -13.37
C GLN A 33 -3.36 2.38 -14.29
N LYS A 34 -4.39 1.78 -13.74
CA LYS A 34 -5.63 1.50 -14.47
C LYS A 34 -6.85 1.61 -13.55
N ILE A 35 -8.03 1.48 -14.12
CA ILE A 35 -9.27 1.48 -13.39
C ILE A 35 -9.78 0.05 -13.26
N ALA A 36 -10.20 -0.33 -12.07
CA ALA A 36 -10.78 -1.64 -11.81
C ALA A 36 -12.15 -1.50 -11.13
N LEU A 37 -12.98 -2.51 -11.32
CA LEU A 37 -14.23 -2.62 -10.59
C LEU A 37 -13.93 -2.85 -9.12
N ILE A 38 -14.67 -2.17 -8.26
CA ILE A 38 -14.45 -2.25 -6.81
C ILE A 38 -14.67 -3.67 -6.29
N GLY A 39 -15.56 -4.43 -6.92
CA GLY A 39 -15.81 -5.83 -6.57
C GLY A 39 -14.71 -6.81 -6.99
N ASP A 40 -13.79 -6.37 -7.83
CA ASP A 40 -12.66 -7.20 -8.25
C ASP A 40 -11.47 -7.10 -7.30
N LEU A 41 -11.55 -6.26 -6.28
CA LEU A 41 -10.51 -6.12 -5.27
C LEU A 41 -10.86 -6.95 -4.03
N ASN A 42 -9.89 -7.69 -3.53
CA ASN A 42 -9.99 -8.48 -2.31
C ASN A 42 -9.06 -7.93 -1.24
N ARG A 43 -9.46 -8.13 0.02
CA ARG A 43 -8.66 -7.69 1.16
C ARG A 43 -7.31 -8.41 1.20
N ASN A 44 -6.31 -7.70 1.70
CA ASN A 44 -5.01 -8.29 1.93
C ASN A 44 -5.07 -9.34 3.05
N ARG A 45 -4.73 -10.59 2.73
CA ARG A 45 -4.69 -11.70 3.69
C ARG A 45 -3.62 -11.53 4.76
N PHE A 46 -2.64 -10.68 4.54
CA PHE A 46 -1.53 -10.43 5.46
C PHE A 46 -1.76 -9.24 6.40
N GLN A 47 -2.85 -8.52 6.23
CA GLN A 47 -3.20 -7.40 7.10
C GLN A 47 -4.35 -7.75 8.04
N PRO A 48 -4.07 -8.04 9.31
CA PRO A 48 -5.10 -8.36 10.27
C PRO A 48 -5.76 -7.12 10.88
N ARG A 49 -5.88 -6.01 10.15
CA ARG A 49 -6.53 -4.82 10.67
C ARG A 49 -8.05 -5.00 10.66
N ASN A 50 -8.58 -5.37 11.81
CA ASN A 50 -10.01 -5.61 11.99
C ASN A 50 -10.79 -4.39 12.46
N VAL A 51 -10.10 -3.37 12.95
CA VAL A 51 -10.75 -2.19 13.53
C VAL A 51 -10.36 -0.95 12.73
N PHE A 52 -11.37 -0.34 12.12
CA PHE A 52 -11.25 0.96 11.46
C PHE A 52 -12.04 1.98 12.26
N ASP A 53 -11.51 3.18 12.43
CA ASP A 53 -12.25 4.29 12.98
C ASP A 53 -13.36 4.68 12.00
N ARG A 54 -14.60 4.45 12.42
CA ARG A 54 -15.77 4.68 11.56
C ARG A 54 -15.95 6.15 11.19
N GLU A 55 -15.67 7.06 12.11
CA GLU A 55 -15.78 8.49 11.84
C GLU A 55 -14.81 8.94 10.76
N LYS A 56 -13.55 8.52 10.89
CA LYS A 56 -12.52 8.81 9.87
C LYS A 56 -12.84 8.17 8.52
N LEU A 57 -13.43 6.99 8.55
CA LEU A 57 -13.85 6.31 7.32
C LEU A 57 -14.97 7.07 6.63
N LEU A 58 -15.95 7.56 7.39
CA LEU A 58 -17.05 8.36 6.85
C LEU A 58 -16.57 9.70 6.29
N GLU A 59 -15.65 10.37 6.96
CA GLU A 59 -15.02 11.59 6.45
C GLU A 59 -14.32 11.36 5.12
N LEU A 60 -13.57 10.26 5.05
CA LEU A 60 -12.88 9.87 3.81
C LEU A 60 -13.89 9.54 2.71
N SER A 61 -14.97 8.84 3.05
CA SER A 61 -16.05 8.51 2.12
C SER A 61 -16.71 9.77 1.54
N GLU A 62 -16.97 10.77 2.36
CA GLU A 62 -17.53 12.05 1.89
C GLU A 62 -16.56 12.79 0.96
N SER A 63 -15.27 12.78 1.29
CA SER A 63 -14.24 13.35 0.43
C SER A 63 -14.19 12.64 -0.92
N ILE A 64 -14.28 11.32 -0.92
CA ILE A 64 -14.28 10.50 -2.14
C ILE A 64 -15.53 10.74 -2.98
N LYS A 65 -16.68 10.95 -2.36
CA LYS A 65 -17.89 11.33 -3.09
C LYS A 65 -17.73 12.63 -3.86
N LYS A 66 -17.04 13.60 -3.27
CA LYS A 66 -16.84 14.91 -3.88
C LYS A 66 -15.74 14.92 -4.94
N ASN A 67 -14.63 14.25 -4.67
CA ASN A 67 -13.39 14.40 -5.43
C ASN A 67 -12.96 13.12 -6.15
N GLY A 68 -13.64 12.01 -5.91
CA GLY A 68 -13.17 10.69 -6.36
C GLY A 68 -11.98 10.20 -5.54
N VAL A 69 -11.47 9.04 -5.92
CA VAL A 69 -10.25 8.49 -5.33
C VAL A 69 -9.05 9.10 -6.06
N ILE A 70 -8.38 10.04 -5.41
CA ILE A 70 -7.26 10.77 -6.01
C ILE A 70 -6.00 9.92 -6.04
N GLN A 71 -5.71 9.20 -4.95
CA GLN A 71 -4.55 8.35 -4.85
C GLN A 71 -4.93 6.90 -5.17
N PRO A 72 -4.31 6.27 -6.19
CA PRO A 72 -4.64 4.91 -6.56
C PRO A 72 -4.40 3.90 -5.43
N ILE A 73 -5.19 2.84 -5.45
CA ILE A 73 -5.03 1.70 -4.54
C ILE A 73 -3.96 0.78 -5.10
N ALA A 74 -2.95 0.46 -4.32
CA ALA A 74 -1.90 -0.47 -4.72
C ALA A 74 -2.40 -1.90 -4.58
N VAL A 75 -2.36 -2.65 -5.66
CA VAL A 75 -2.85 -4.03 -5.73
C VAL A 75 -1.84 -4.93 -6.42
N ARG A 76 -2.00 -6.23 -6.25
CA ARG A 76 -1.33 -7.24 -7.07
C ARG A 76 -2.38 -8.20 -7.63
N GLU A 77 -2.03 -8.93 -8.67
CA GLU A 77 -2.92 -9.96 -9.19
C GLU A 77 -3.18 -11.02 -8.12
N ASP A 78 -4.45 -11.38 -7.94
CA ASP A 78 -4.82 -12.41 -6.99
C ASP A 78 -4.48 -13.78 -7.58
N ARG A 79 -3.69 -14.57 -6.85
CA ARG A 79 -3.31 -15.91 -7.29
C ARG A 79 -4.43 -16.93 -7.13
N ALA A 80 -5.32 -16.69 -6.19
CA ALA A 80 -6.45 -17.59 -5.91
C ALA A 80 -7.61 -17.38 -6.87
N GLU A 81 -7.85 -16.14 -7.26
CA GLU A 81 -8.96 -15.76 -8.13
C GLU A 81 -8.46 -15.03 -9.38
N LYS A 82 -8.44 -15.72 -10.50
CA LYS A 82 -8.00 -15.16 -11.77
C LYS A 82 -8.89 -14.00 -12.21
N GLY A 83 -8.28 -12.89 -12.59
CA GLY A 83 -8.97 -11.68 -12.99
C GLY A 83 -9.33 -10.73 -11.86
N LYS A 84 -9.00 -11.10 -10.62
CA LYS A 84 -9.16 -10.25 -9.44
C LYS A 84 -7.82 -9.77 -8.90
N TYR A 85 -7.88 -8.84 -7.96
CA TYR A 85 -6.71 -8.21 -7.38
C TYR A 85 -6.76 -8.30 -5.86
N GLU A 86 -5.61 -8.48 -5.26
CA GLU A 86 -5.42 -8.39 -3.82
C GLU A 86 -4.86 -7.03 -3.46
N ILE A 87 -5.47 -6.36 -2.49
CA ILE A 87 -5.03 -5.03 -2.06
C ILE A 87 -3.72 -5.17 -1.29
N VAL A 88 -2.70 -4.47 -1.74
CA VAL A 88 -1.40 -4.38 -1.05
C VAL A 88 -1.40 -3.18 -0.10
N ALA A 89 -1.89 -2.05 -0.57
CA ALA A 89 -1.97 -0.81 0.19
C ALA A 89 -3.19 0.00 -0.22
N GLY A 90 -3.81 0.68 0.74
CA GLY A 90 -4.97 1.53 0.49
C GLY A 90 -6.32 0.90 0.80
N GLU A 91 -6.38 -0.06 1.71
CA GLU A 91 -7.62 -0.73 2.11
C GLU A 91 -8.69 0.26 2.61
N ARG A 92 -8.29 1.29 3.36
CA ARG A 92 -9.21 2.33 3.84
C ARG A 92 -9.87 3.08 2.68
N ARG A 93 -9.10 3.41 1.66
CA ARG A 93 -9.63 4.07 0.45
C ARG A 93 -10.62 3.18 -0.28
N TRP A 94 -10.33 1.90 -0.35
CA TRP A 94 -11.24 0.92 -0.92
C TRP A 94 -12.55 0.82 -0.14
N MET A 95 -12.48 0.72 1.19
CA MET A 95 -13.66 0.70 2.03
C MET A 95 -14.47 2.00 1.93
N ALA A 96 -13.80 3.13 1.96
CA ALA A 96 -14.44 4.44 1.83
C ALA A 96 -15.08 4.62 0.44
N ALA A 97 -14.47 4.11 -0.60
CA ALA A 97 -15.04 4.12 -1.95
C ALA A 97 -16.31 3.27 -2.04
N GLN A 98 -16.35 2.13 -1.35
CA GLN A 98 -17.57 1.33 -1.25
C GLN A 98 -18.69 2.09 -0.52
N GLU A 99 -18.38 2.72 0.60
CA GLU A 99 -19.33 3.56 1.35
C GLU A 99 -19.81 4.75 0.52
N ALA A 100 -18.95 5.29 -0.31
CA ALA A 100 -19.30 6.38 -1.22
C ALA A 100 -20.17 5.94 -2.43
N GLY A 101 -20.36 4.64 -2.61
CA GLY A 101 -21.16 4.08 -3.70
C GLY A 101 -20.46 4.06 -5.05
N LEU A 102 -19.14 4.13 -5.08
CA LEU A 102 -18.37 4.02 -6.32
C LEU A 102 -18.37 2.58 -6.83
N HIS A 103 -18.42 2.43 -8.16
CA HIS A 103 -18.35 1.13 -8.82
C HIS A 103 -16.92 0.81 -9.29
N GLU A 104 -16.13 1.81 -9.54
CA GLU A 104 -14.77 1.71 -10.06
C GLU A 104 -13.81 2.54 -9.24
N VAL A 105 -12.57 2.09 -9.15
CA VAL A 105 -11.50 2.79 -8.45
C VAL A 105 -10.20 2.74 -9.25
N PRO A 106 -9.36 3.78 -9.17
CA PRO A 106 -8.04 3.73 -9.77
C PRO A 106 -7.14 2.79 -8.97
N ILE A 107 -6.41 1.95 -9.67
CA ILE A 107 -5.48 1.01 -9.06
C ILE A 107 -4.12 1.12 -9.73
N VAL A 108 -3.09 0.73 -8.99
CA VAL A 108 -1.74 0.49 -9.50
C VAL A 108 -1.43 -0.97 -9.28
N VAL A 109 -1.17 -1.70 -10.35
CA VAL A 109 -0.83 -3.12 -10.27
C VAL A 109 0.66 -3.29 -10.07
N LEU A 110 1.02 -3.91 -8.96
CA LEU A 110 2.41 -4.21 -8.59
C LEU A 110 2.67 -5.69 -8.83
N LYS A 111 3.83 -6.00 -9.36
CA LYS A 111 4.27 -7.39 -9.48
C LYS A 111 5.07 -7.76 -8.23
N LEU A 112 4.42 -8.37 -7.27
CA LEU A 112 4.99 -8.74 -5.99
C LEU A 112 4.72 -10.22 -5.72
N ASN A 113 5.74 -10.93 -5.23
CA ASN A 113 5.53 -12.25 -4.65
C ASN A 113 4.94 -12.14 -3.23
N ASP A 114 4.62 -13.26 -2.60
CA ASP A 114 4.01 -13.26 -1.26
C ASP A 114 4.89 -12.59 -0.21
N ASN A 115 6.19 -12.83 -0.25
CA ASN A 115 7.15 -12.21 0.67
C ASN A 115 7.21 -10.68 0.48
N GLU A 116 7.31 -10.23 -0.74
CA GLU A 116 7.34 -8.81 -1.05
C GLU A 116 6.03 -8.12 -0.66
N ALA A 117 4.89 -8.76 -0.90
CA ALA A 117 3.58 -8.24 -0.50
C ALA A 117 3.46 -8.14 1.02
N LEU A 118 3.96 -9.12 1.74
CA LEU A 118 3.99 -9.10 3.21
C LEU A 118 4.89 -7.99 3.73
N GLU A 119 6.06 -7.84 3.15
CA GLU A 119 7.00 -6.77 3.50
C GLU A 119 6.37 -5.38 3.33
N VAL A 120 5.75 -5.13 2.19
CA VAL A 120 5.07 -3.86 1.92
C VAL A 120 3.93 -3.62 2.93
N ALA A 121 3.17 -4.64 3.25
CA ALA A 121 2.09 -4.55 4.24
C ALA A 121 2.61 -4.18 5.63
N ILE A 122 3.72 -4.75 6.05
CA ILE A 122 4.34 -4.45 7.34
C ILE A 122 4.88 -3.02 7.38
N VAL A 123 5.58 -2.60 6.33
CA VAL A 123 6.12 -1.24 6.22
C VAL A 123 5.01 -0.20 6.25
N GLU A 124 3.94 -0.41 5.51
CA GLU A 124 2.79 0.49 5.52
C GLU A 124 2.16 0.59 6.91
N ASN A 125 2.00 -0.54 7.58
CA ASN A 125 1.43 -0.57 8.92
C ASN A 125 2.29 0.18 9.94
N ILE A 126 3.61 0.05 9.87
CA ILE A 126 4.54 0.76 10.75
C ILE A 126 4.48 2.28 10.54
N GLN A 127 4.22 2.73 9.33
CA GLN A 127 4.16 4.15 8.99
C GLN A 127 2.85 4.84 9.40
N ARG A 128 1.95 4.14 10.05
CA ARG A 128 0.71 4.72 10.55
C ARG A 128 0.96 5.62 11.76
N GLU A 129 0.27 6.75 11.77
CA GLU A 129 0.41 7.74 12.85
C GLU A 129 -0.15 7.27 14.20
N ASP A 130 -1.15 6.40 14.16
CA ASP A 130 -1.86 5.91 15.35
C ASP A 130 -1.30 4.61 15.93
N LEU A 131 -0.12 4.20 15.49
CA LEU A 131 0.51 2.97 15.92
C LEU A 131 1.07 3.12 17.34
N ASN A 132 0.75 2.18 18.24
CA ASN A 132 1.33 2.18 19.57
C ASN A 132 2.75 1.59 19.57
N VAL A 133 3.48 1.81 20.67
CA VAL A 133 4.89 1.40 20.78
C VAL A 133 5.07 -0.11 20.65
N VAL A 134 4.13 -0.90 21.16
CA VAL A 134 4.20 -2.37 21.10
C VAL A 134 4.01 -2.87 19.67
N GLU A 135 3.04 -2.32 18.96
CA GLU A 135 2.79 -2.67 17.56
C GLU A 135 3.96 -2.26 16.67
N GLU A 136 4.52 -1.09 16.89
CA GLU A 136 5.70 -0.60 16.20
C GLU A 136 6.90 -1.53 16.41
N ALA A 137 7.15 -1.92 17.67
CA ALA A 137 8.24 -2.83 18.01
C ALA A 137 8.06 -4.20 17.35
N LYS A 138 6.85 -4.73 17.32
CA LYS A 138 6.55 -6.01 16.64
C LYS A 138 6.80 -5.93 15.14
N GLY A 139 6.42 -4.82 14.52
CA GLY A 139 6.66 -4.59 13.10
C GLY A 139 8.15 -4.52 12.77
N PHE A 140 8.92 -3.78 13.54
CA PHE A 140 10.37 -3.69 13.37
C PHE A 140 11.06 -5.02 13.59
N LYS A 141 10.66 -5.76 14.61
CA LYS A 141 11.18 -7.10 14.87
C LYS A 141 10.96 -8.02 13.68
N ARG A 142 9.77 -7.99 13.11
CA ARG A 142 9.43 -8.80 11.96
C ARG A 142 10.23 -8.43 10.72
N LEU A 143 10.42 -7.14 10.46
CA LEU A 143 11.28 -6.68 9.36
C LEU A 143 12.73 -7.14 9.55
N SER A 144 13.24 -7.08 10.77
CA SER A 144 14.59 -7.51 11.07
C SER A 144 14.75 -9.03 10.93
N GLU A 145 13.87 -9.81 11.53
CA GLU A 145 13.98 -11.28 11.56
C GLU A 145 13.63 -11.95 10.24
N ASP A 146 12.52 -11.52 9.63
CA ASP A 146 11.97 -12.20 8.45
C ASP A 146 12.51 -11.62 7.13
N PHE A 147 12.91 -10.36 7.12
CA PHE A 147 13.33 -9.65 5.90
C PHE A 147 14.76 -9.12 5.95
N GLY A 148 15.47 -9.36 7.03
CA GLY A 148 16.88 -8.97 7.15
C GLY A 148 17.15 -7.47 7.24
N TYR A 149 16.18 -6.68 7.68
CA TYR A 149 16.38 -5.26 7.88
C TYR A 149 17.32 -5.01 9.05
N ASP A 150 18.35 -4.22 8.82
CA ASP A 150 19.21 -3.73 9.88
C ASP A 150 18.65 -2.45 10.52
N GLN A 151 19.27 -2.03 11.62
CA GLN A 151 18.85 -0.83 12.34
C GLN A 151 18.94 0.43 11.48
N GLU A 152 19.93 0.51 10.62
CA GLU A 152 20.12 1.64 9.72
C GLU A 152 19.00 1.74 8.70
N LYS A 153 18.61 0.62 8.11
CA LYS A 153 17.48 0.57 7.16
C LYS A 153 16.17 0.93 7.83
N ILE A 154 15.93 0.42 9.03
CA ILE A 154 14.76 0.77 9.84
C ILE A 154 14.73 2.26 10.16
N ALA A 155 15.87 2.82 10.56
CA ALA A 155 16.00 4.24 10.87
C ALA A 155 15.65 5.13 9.67
N LYS A 156 16.02 4.72 8.46
CA LYS A 156 15.66 5.44 7.23
C LYS A 156 14.16 5.54 7.02
N PHE A 157 13.39 4.52 7.38
CA PHE A 157 11.94 4.57 7.30
C PHE A 157 11.33 5.53 8.30
N MET A 158 11.97 5.71 9.44
CA MET A 158 11.47 6.56 10.52
C MET A 158 11.90 8.00 10.41
N SER A 159 13.04 8.26 9.78
CA SER A 159 13.54 9.62 9.55
C SER A 159 12.95 10.18 8.26
N LYS A 160 11.82 10.77 8.38
CA LYS A 160 11.22 11.51 7.26
C LYS A 160 11.68 12.95 7.26
#